data_ff483851539e4e9a1ff7ee23f5ff4cee
#
_entry.id   ff483851539e4e9a1ff7ee23f5ff4cee
#
_cell.length_a   1.000
_cell.length_b   1.000
_cell.length_c   1.000
_cell.angle_alpha   90.00
_cell.angle_beta   90.00
_cell.angle_gamma   90.00
#
_symmetry.space_group_name_H-M   'P 1'
#
loop_
_entity.id
_entity.type
_entity.pdbx_description
1 polymer ?
#
loop_
_entity_poly.entity_id
_entity_poly.type
_entity_poly.pdbx_seq_one_letter_code
_entity_poly.pdbx_strand_id
1 'polypeptide(L)'
;MLKKKITTLLITMALLTSIMPEAFADTTEQPPQMPTQSQGEQPPAKPDGDQSDGEQPPQMPNGEQPQGDMNVSIPFTDVASDAWYYNVVSQAYRKGLISGMSDIEFSPESSVTGAQLIMMLYRADDNTVSEQTSGNWYDEAVDWAKEKSIISDNNGWTFDANADLTREQMMVLLYNYLQYKGNDLSALDDLSSYTDRSEISAYAENAVKALVGKGIIEGDGETLRPLSSLTRAETAVI
;
A
#
# COMPACT_ATOMS: atom_id res chain seq x y z
N MET A 1 24.48 -1.49 38.31
CA MET A 1 24.59 -1.95 36.89
C MET A 1 23.41 -2.86 36.62
N LEU A 2 22.35 -2.33 36.03
CA LEU A 2 21.13 -3.11 35.76
C LEU A 2 20.88 -3.07 34.26
N LYS A 3 21.13 -4.20 33.60
CA LYS A 3 20.89 -4.38 32.15
C LYS A 3 19.37 -4.47 31.95
N LYS A 4 18.76 -3.44 31.35
CA LYS A 4 17.37 -3.50 30.87
C LYS A 4 17.32 -4.37 29.63
N LYS A 5 16.63 -5.50 29.73
CA LYS A 5 16.28 -6.36 28.61
C LYS A 5 15.18 -5.66 27.81
N ILE A 6 15.42 -5.43 26.54
CA ILE A 6 14.42 -5.00 25.58
C ILE A 6 13.58 -6.22 25.27
N THR A 7 12.31 -6.18 25.67
CA THR A 7 11.32 -7.24 25.39
C THR A 7 10.67 -6.91 24.06
N THR A 8 10.99 -7.68 23.06
CA THR A 8 10.29 -7.71 21.77
C THR A 8 8.85 -8.13 22.02
N LEU A 9 7.90 -7.22 21.81
CA LEU A 9 6.47 -7.49 21.93
C LEU A 9 5.98 -8.17 20.65
N LEU A 10 6.00 -9.51 20.66
CA LEU A 10 5.24 -10.33 19.72
C LEU A 10 3.75 -10.16 20.07
N ILE A 11 2.98 -9.59 19.15
CA ILE A 11 1.52 -9.56 19.23
C ILE A 11 1.02 -10.98 18.93
N THR A 12 0.85 -11.78 19.98
CA THR A 12 0.13 -13.05 19.91
C THR A 12 -1.36 -12.73 19.90
N MET A 13 -1.98 -12.95 18.76
CA MET A 13 -3.43 -12.97 18.59
C MET A 13 -4.02 -14.15 19.37
N ALA A 14 -4.75 -13.88 20.46
CA ALA A 14 -5.43 -14.88 21.27
C ALA A 14 -6.53 -15.55 20.44
N LEU A 15 -6.43 -16.87 20.27
CA LEU A 15 -7.51 -17.71 19.79
C LEU A 15 -8.69 -17.71 20.80
N LEU A 16 -9.81 -17.16 20.38
CA LEU A 16 -11.11 -17.53 20.95
C LEU A 16 -11.71 -18.63 20.06
N THR A 17 -11.65 -19.86 20.55
CA THR A 17 -12.39 -20.98 19.99
C THR A 17 -13.87 -20.79 20.26
N SER A 18 -14.64 -20.49 19.24
CA SER A 18 -16.10 -20.62 19.24
C SER A 18 -16.52 -21.53 18.09
N ILE A 19 -17.26 -22.55 18.48
CA ILE A 19 -17.83 -23.67 17.78
C ILE A 19 -18.38 -23.31 16.40
N MET A 20 -17.85 -23.95 15.34
CA MET A 20 -18.39 -23.93 13.98
C MET A 20 -19.54 -24.93 13.84
N PRO A 21 -20.65 -24.61 13.17
CA PRO A 21 -21.43 -25.61 12.47
C PRO A 21 -20.85 -25.82 11.07
N GLU A 22 -20.66 -27.08 10.73
CA GLU A 22 -20.29 -27.52 9.38
C GLU A 22 -21.35 -27.10 8.35
N ALA A 23 -20.97 -26.42 7.32
CA ALA A 23 -21.38 -26.54 5.92
C ALA A 23 -20.97 -25.29 5.12
N PHE A 24 -19.78 -25.31 4.54
CA PHE A 24 -19.55 -24.50 3.34
C PHE A 24 -18.93 -25.39 2.27
N ALA A 25 -19.75 -25.59 1.22
CA ALA A 25 -19.33 -26.15 -0.04
C ALA A 25 -18.23 -25.27 -0.65
N ASP A 26 -17.24 -25.93 -1.19
CA ASP A 26 -16.18 -25.45 -2.07
C ASP A 26 -16.76 -24.54 -3.17
N THR A 27 -16.63 -23.23 -2.97
CA THR A 27 -16.74 -22.22 -4.00
C THR A 27 -15.44 -21.45 -3.98
N THR A 28 -14.55 -21.76 -4.90
CA THR A 28 -13.41 -20.95 -5.29
C THR A 28 -13.93 -19.61 -5.85
N GLU A 29 -14.39 -18.73 -4.98
CA GLU A 29 -14.67 -17.35 -5.36
C GLU A 29 -13.36 -16.57 -5.38
N GLN A 30 -12.93 -16.27 -6.58
CA GLN A 30 -11.85 -15.35 -6.89
C GLN A 30 -12.18 -13.97 -6.30
N PRO A 31 -11.23 -13.27 -5.66
CA PRO A 31 -11.47 -11.91 -5.15
C PRO A 31 -12.05 -11.01 -6.24
N PRO A 32 -12.97 -10.11 -5.92
CA PRO A 32 -13.56 -9.20 -6.92
C PRO A 32 -12.47 -8.39 -7.60
N GLN A 33 -12.47 -8.45 -8.93
CA GLN A 33 -11.55 -7.74 -9.79
C GLN A 33 -11.91 -6.25 -9.82
N MET A 34 -10.91 -5.39 -9.85
CA MET A 34 -11.15 -3.99 -10.19
C MET A 34 -11.70 -3.93 -11.63
N PRO A 35 -12.76 -3.18 -11.90
CA PRO A 35 -13.29 -3.08 -13.24
C PRO A 35 -12.20 -2.59 -14.20
N THR A 36 -11.97 -3.36 -15.26
CA THR A 36 -11.15 -2.91 -16.38
C THR A 36 -11.76 -1.62 -16.91
N GLN A 37 -10.96 -0.58 -17.00
CA GLN A 37 -11.41 0.66 -17.63
C GLN A 37 -12.00 0.32 -19.01
N SER A 38 -13.27 0.69 -19.22
CA SER A 38 -13.92 0.55 -20.53
C SER A 38 -13.07 1.33 -21.54
N GLN A 39 -12.77 0.66 -22.66
CA GLN A 39 -12.09 1.28 -23.80
C GLN A 39 -12.88 2.50 -24.28
N GLY A 40 -12.44 3.66 -23.85
CA GLY A 40 -12.95 4.94 -24.23
C GLY A 40 -11.90 6.00 -23.93
N GLU A 41 -11.17 6.39 -24.98
CA GLU A 41 -10.13 7.40 -25.02
C GLU A 41 -8.76 7.00 -24.44
N GLN A 42 -7.91 6.60 -25.37
CA GLN A 42 -6.47 6.51 -25.22
C GLN A 42 -5.93 7.91 -24.85
N PRO A 43 -5.21 8.07 -23.75
CA PRO A 43 -4.54 9.34 -23.46
C PRO A 43 -3.62 9.73 -24.62
N PRO A 44 -3.45 11.02 -24.93
CA PRO A 44 -2.55 11.46 -25.98
C PRO A 44 -1.13 10.93 -25.71
N ALA A 45 -0.50 10.36 -26.75
CA ALA A 45 0.85 9.87 -26.70
C ALA A 45 1.79 10.97 -26.14
N LYS A 46 2.59 10.63 -25.14
CA LYS A 46 3.70 11.49 -24.68
C LYS A 46 4.65 11.72 -25.86
N PRO A 47 5.19 12.93 -26.03
CA PRO A 47 6.20 13.18 -27.04
C PRO A 47 7.45 12.33 -26.76
N ASP A 48 7.94 11.68 -27.81
CA ASP A 48 9.19 10.91 -27.80
C ASP A 48 10.36 11.81 -27.37
N GLY A 49 11.10 11.38 -26.38
CA GLY A 49 12.40 11.96 -26.05
C GLY A 49 12.70 12.02 -24.56
N ASP A 50 13.05 10.90 -23.94
CA ASP A 50 14.31 10.79 -23.24
C ASP A 50 14.57 9.30 -22.92
N GLN A 51 15.65 8.76 -23.47
CA GLN A 51 16.22 7.49 -23.03
C GLN A 51 17.04 7.81 -21.78
N SER A 52 16.44 7.78 -20.63
CA SER A 52 17.18 7.70 -19.38
C SER A 52 17.51 6.25 -19.09
N ASP A 53 18.78 5.99 -18.95
CA ASP A 53 19.44 4.73 -18.62
C ASP A 53 18.70 3.99 -17.52
N GLY A 54 18.52 2.66 -17.73
CA GLY A 54 17.82 1.78 -16.80
C GLY A 54 18.49 1.77 -15.43
N GLU A 55 18.07 2.65 -14.54
CA GLU A 55 18.33 2.52 -13.12
C GLU A 55 17.51 1.36 -12.56
N GLN A 56 18.23 0.34 -12.14
CA GLN A 56 17.69 -0.80 -11.42
C GLN A 56 16.98 -0.29 -10.15
N PRO A 57 15.74 -0.75 -9.85
CA PRO A 57 15.06 -0.35 -8.63
C PRO A 57 15.96 -0.55 -7.41
N PRO A 58 15.90 0.34 -6.39
CA PRO A 58 16.76 0.24 -5.22
C PRO A 58 16.61 -1.12 -4.54
N GLN A 59 17.75 -1.79 -4.32
CA GLN A 59 17.78 -3.03 -3.55
C GLN A 59 17.52 -2.70 -2.09
N MET A 60 16.46 -3.26 -1.54
CA MET A 60 16.16 -3.17 -0.11
C MET A 60 17.35 -3.74 0.69
N PRO A 61 17.70 -3.12 1.84
CA PRO A 61 18.72 -3.67 2.72
C PRO A 61 18.33 -5.07 3.18
N ASN A 62 19.33 -5.98 3.29
CA ASN A 62 19.21 -7.38 3.66
C ASN A 62 18.50 -7.57 5.01
N GLY A 63 17.17 -7.40 5.04
CA GLY A 63 16.30 -7.88 6.08
C GLY A 63 15.84 -9.29 5.71
N GLU A 64 15.90 -10.23 6.64
CA GLU A 64 15.43 -11.60 6.47
C GLU A 64 14.02 -11.58 5.85
N GLN A 65 13.91 -12.06 4.62
CA GLN A 65 12.62 -12.27 3.98
C GLN A 65 11.81 -13.24 4.83
N PRO A 66 10.54 -12.95 5.17
CA PRO A 66 9.71 -13.92 5.87
C PRO A 66 9.61 -15.18 5.00
N GLN A 67 10.18 -16.29 5.46
CA GLN A 67 10.03 -17.60 4.84
C GLN A 67 8.61 -18.11 5.14
N GLY A 68 7.64 -17.62 4.38
CA GLY A 68 6.31 -18.22 4.30
C GLY A 68 6.27 -19.23 3.16
N ASP A 69 5.46 -20.28 3.32
CA ASP A 69 5.32 -21.43 2.40
C ASP A 69 5.40 -21.02 0.92
N MET A 70 6.49 -21.40 0.27
CA MET A 70 6.90 -21.02 -1.09
C MET A 70 6.06 -21.66 -2.22
N ASN A 71 4.89 -22.19 -1.94
CA ASN A 71 4.15 -22.98 -2.93
C ASN A 71 2.76 -22.42 -3.26
N VAL A 72 2.61 -21.10 -3.33
CA VAL A 72 1.33 -20.51 -3.71
C VAL A 72 1.47 -19.77 -5.02
N SER A 73 1.01 -20.41 -6.06
CA SER A 73 0.85 -19.80 -7.39
C SER A 73 -0.18 -18.68 -7.33
N ILE A 74 0.22 -17.48 -7.73
CA ILE A 74 -0.68 -16.37 -8.05
C ILE A 74 -1.00 -16.41 -9.54
N PRO A 75 -2.15 -15.88 -9.99
CA PRO A 75 -2.53 -15.94 -11.40
C PRO A 75 -1.73 -14.99 -12.30
N PHE A 76 -0.97 -14.05 -11.71
CA PHE A 76 -0.32 -12.98 -12.43
C PHE A 76 0.93 -13.44 -13.15
N THR A 77 0.93 -13.29 -14.48
CA THR A 77 2.04 -13.72 -15.35
C THR A 77 3.19 -12.72 -15.40
N ASP A 78 2.93 -11.48 -14.99
CA ASP A 78 3.87 -10.34 -14.93
C ASP A 78 4.54 -10.17 -13.57
N VAL A 79 4.31 -11.09 -12.63
CA VAL A 79 4.97 -11.12 -11.31
C VAL A 79 5.93 -12.31 -11.28
N ALA A 80 7.20 -12.05 -11.62
CA ALA A 80 8.22 -13.07 -11.63
C ALA A 80 8.46 -13.65 -10.21
N SER A 81 8.64 -14.97 -10.12
CA SER A 81 8.78 -15.66 -8.82
C SER A 81 10.02 -15.29 -8.03
N ASP A 82 11.01 -14.71 -8.69
CA ASP A 82 12.25 -14.18 -8.11
C ASP A 82 12.22 -12.66 -7.88
N ALA A 83 11.10 -11.99 -8.21
CA ALA A 83 10.93 -10.57 -7.94
C ALA A 83 10.91 -10.30 -6.43
N TRP A 84 11.54 -9.22 -5.99
CA TRP A 84 11.64 -8.82 -4.58
C TRP A 84 10.29 -8.63 -3.90
N TYR A 85 9.25 -8.30 -4.67
CA TYR A 85 7.88 -8.11 -4.18
C TYR A 85 7.00 -9.37 -4.28
N TYR A 86 7.46 -10.49 -4.89
CA TYR A 86 6.63 -11.67 -5.18
C TYR A 86 5.91 -12.20 -3.95
N ASN A 87 6.63 -12.42 -2.86
CA ASN A 87 6.08 -13.02 -1.64
C ASN A 87 5.00 -12.12 -1.02
N VAL A 88 5.23 -10.80 -1.00
CA VAL A 88 4.29 -9.85 -0.40
C VAL A 88 3.04 -9.70 -1.27
N VAL A 89 3.21 -9.56 -2.58
CA VAL A 89 2.08 -9.53 -3.53
C VAL A 89 1.25 -10.81 -3.41
N SER A 90 1.89 -11.98 -3.34
CA SER A 90 1.20 -13.26 -3.18
C SER A 90 0.40 -13.34 -1.88
N GLN A 91 0.95 -12.86 -0.77
CA GLN A 91 0.27 -12.85 0.52
C GLN A 91 -0.89 -11.84 0.54
N ALA A 92 -0.65 -10.62 0.04
CA ALA A 92 -1.67 -9.58 -0.01
C ALA A 92 -2.84 -9.96 -0.93
N TYR A 93 -2.56 -10.60 -2.08
CA TYR A 93 -3.59 -11.13 -2.97
C TYR A 93 -4.43 -12.20 -2.28
N ARG A 94 -3.83 -13.20 -1.63
CA ARG A 94 -4.55 -14.26 -0.90
C ARG A 94 -5.41 -13.74 0.25
N LYS A 95 -4.99 -12.67 0.89
CA LYS A 95 -5.76 -12.00 1.94
C LYS A 95 -6.87 -11.11 1.36
N GLY A 96 -6.99 -10.99 0.04
CA GLY A 96 -7.95 -10.10 -0.60
C GLY A 96 -7.65 -8.62 -0.44
N LEU A 97 -6.45 -8.24 0.03
CA LEU A 97 -6.06 -6.85 0.23
C LEU A 97 -5.82 -6.14 -1.09
N ILE A 98 -5.21 -6.85 -2.05
CA ILE A 98 -4.94 -6.36 -3.39
C ILE A 98 -5.58 -7.25 -4.45
N SER A 99 -5.79 -6.69 -5.64
CA SER A 99 -6.29 -7.41 -6.82
C SER A 99 -5.37 -7.15 -8.01
N GLY A 100 -5.43 -8.01 -9.03
CA GLY A 100 -4.82 -7.72 -10.33
C GLY A 100 -5.49 -6.54 -11.04
N MET A 101 -4.83 -6.02 -12.06
CA MET A 101 -5.45 -5.11 -13.04
C MET A 101 -6.33 -5.91 -14.02
N SER A 102 -6.03 -7.20 -14.19
CA SER A 102 -6.85 -8.20 -14.87
C SER A 102 -6.75 -9.55 -14.18
N ASP A 103 -7.36 -10.60 -14.74
CA ASP A 103 -7.28 -11.96 -14.21
C ASP A 103 -5.84 -12.51 -14.15
N ILE A 104 -4.97 -12.03 -15.03
CA ILE A 104 -3.61 -12.57 -15.23
C ILE A 104 -2.50 -11.52 -15.13
N GLU A 105 -2.83 -10.23 -14.86
CA GLU A 105 -1.87 -9.13 -14.76
C GLU A 105 -2.01 -8.38 -13.47
N PHE A 106 -0.90 -8.18 -12.78
CA PHE A 106 -0.78 -7.34 -11.59
C PHE A 106 -0.36 -5.91 -11.92
N SER A 107 0.46 -5.73 -12.96
CA SER A 107 1.08 -4.47 -13.39
C SER A 107 1.95 -3.84 -12.29
N PRO A 108 3.03 -4.51 -11.83
CA PRO A 108 3.80 -4.11 -10.66
C PRO A 108 4.42 -2.72 -10.76
N GLU A 109 4.83 -2.31 -11.97
CA GLU A 109 5.49 -1.03 -12.24
C GLU A 109 4.49 0.12 -12.48
N SER A 110 3.20 -0.16 -12.59
CA SER A 110 2.19 0.88 -12.77
C SER A 110 2.03 1.72 -11.51
N SER A 111 1.79 3.02 -11.68
CA SER A 111 1.45 3.91 -10.56
C SER A 111 0.16 3.49 -9.86
N VAL A 112 0.04 3.85 -8.58
CA VAL A 112 -1.15 3.61 -7.77
C VAL A 112 -1.97 4.89 -7.69
N THR A 113 -3.26 4.78 -7.98
CA THR A 113 -4.19 5.90 -7.81
C THR A 113 -4.68 6.03 -6.37
N GLY A 114 -5.22 7.21 -6.02
CA GLY A 114 -5.84 7.45 -4.73
C GLY A 114 -6.92 6.42 -4.38
N ALA A 115 -7.79 6.10 -5.33
CA ALA A 115 -8.83 5.09 -5.17
C ALA A 115 -8.27 3.70 -4.86
N GLN A 116 -7.22 3.29 -5.55
CA GLN A 116 -6.60 1.98 -5.34
C GLN A 116 -6.00 1.85 -3.95
N LEU A 117 -5.30 2.86 -3.46
CA LEU A 117 -4.75 2.84 -2.10
C LEU A 117 -5.86 2.82 -1.05
N ILE A 118 -6.87 3.68 -1.19
CA ILE A 118 -8.00 3.72 -0.23
C ILE A 118 -8.74 2.39 -0.21
N MET A 119 -8.93 1.72 -1.35
CA MET A 119 -9.53 0.39 -1.39
C MET A 119 -8.67 -0.67 -0.67
N MET A 120 -7.34 -0.59 -0.77
CA MET A 120 -6.45 -1.48 -0.01
C MET A 120 -6.60 -1.25 1.50
N LEU A 121 -6.61 -0.01 1.97
CA LEU A 121 -6.81 0.33 3.38
C LEU A 121 -8.20 -0.08 3.88
N TYR A 122 -9.24 0.10 3.05
CA TYR A 122 -10.60 -0.32 3.34
C TYR A 122 -10.70 -1.83 3.60
N ARG A 123 -10.06 -2.63 2.74
CA ARG A 123 -9.98 -4.09 2.90
C ARG A 123 -9.11 -4.50 4.09
N ALA A 124 -8.02 -3.77 4.35
CA ALA A 124 -7.16 -4.00 5.50
C ALA A 124 -7.86 -3.70 6.85
N ASP A 125 -8.96 -2.96 6.82
CA ASP A 125 -9.83 -2.70 7.97
C ASP A 125 -11.00 -3.70 8.05
N ASP A 126 -10.86 -4.88 7.44
CA ASP A 126 -11.83 -5.99 7.42
C ASP A 126 -13.19 -5.60 6.81
N ASN A 127 -13.26 -4.56 6.00
CA ASN A 127 -14.47 -4.20 5.29
C ASN A 127 -14.63 -5.01 4.00
N THR A 128 -15.87 -5.34 3.68
CA THR A 128 -16.26 -6.00 2.44
C THR A 128 -16.83 -4.97 1.48
N VAL A 129 -16.40 -5.02 0.23
CA VAL A 129 -16.95 -4.17 -0.83
C VAL A 129 -18.33 -4.70 -1.21
N SER A 130 -19.36 -3.84 -1.11
CA SER A 130 -20.71 -4.18 -1.54
C SER A 130 -20.79 -4.29 -3.06
N GLU A 131 -21.70 -5.12 -3.58
CA GLU A 131 -22.05 -5.10 -5.00
C GLU A 131 -22.68 -3.74 -5.34
N GLN A 132 -21.92 -2.89 -6.02
CA GLN A 132 -22.41 -1.58 -6.41
C GLN A 132 -23.24 -1.67 -7.68
N THR A 133 -24.47 -1.17 -7.59
CA THR A 133 -25.38 -1.07 -8.73
C THR A 133 -25.29 0.28 -9.46
N SER A 134 -24.61 1.26 -8.87
CA SER A 134 -24.40 2.61 -9.41
C SER A 134 -23.19 3.29 -8.75
N GLY A 135 -22.61 4.30 -9.41
CA GLY A 135 -21.45 5.04 -8.90
C GLY A 135 -20.11 4.42 -9.31
N ASN A 136 -19.02 4.85 -8.66
CA ASN A 136 -17.70 4.34 -8.92
C ASN A 136 -17.39 3.18 -7.97
N TRP A 137 -16.59 2.22 -8.41
CA TRP A 137 -16.19 1.04 -7.63
C TRP A 137 -15.51 1.35 -6.29
N TYR A 138 -15.02 2.56 -6.13
CA TYR A 138 -14.31 3.03 -4.93
C TYR A 138 -15.15 3.95 -4.01
N ASP A 139 -16.37 4.34 -4.41
CA ASP A 139 -17.12 5.36 -3.68
C ASP A 139 -17.33 4.99 -2.21
N GLU A 140 -17.69 3.74 -1.91
CA GLU A 140 -17.87 3.25 -0.54
C GLU A 140 -16.59 3.36 0.31
N ALA A 141 -15.44 2.99 -0.27
CA ALA A 141 -14.16 3.08 0.40
C ALA A 141 -13.72 4.53 0.63
N VAL A 142 -13.97 5.42 -0.34
CA VAL A 142 -13.65 6.85 -0.23
C VAL A 142 -14.53 7.51 0.84
N ASP A 143 -15.81 7.19 0.89
CA ASP A 143 -16.71 7.74 1.92
C ASP A 143 -16.34 7.24 3.32
N TRP A 144 -15.99 5.96 3.47
CA TRP A 144 -15.41 5.42 4.69
C TRP A 144 -14.13 6.17 5.10
N ALA A 145 -13.21 6.39 4.17
CA ALA A 145 -11.95 7.05 4.46
C ALA A 145 -12.13 8.51 4.88
N LYS A 146 -13.13 9.22 4.34
CA LYS A 146 -13.55 10.56 4.79
C LYS A 146 -14.14 10.51 6.19
N GLU A 147 -15.07 9.59 6.45
CA GLU A 147 -15.70 9.41 7.77
C GLU A 147 -14.64 9.14 8.86
N LYS A 148 -13.62 8.30 8.55
CA LYS A 148 -12.53 7.98 9.47
C LYS A 148 -11.41 9.02 9.49
N SER A 149 -11.58 10.15 8.78
CA SER A 149 -10.57 11.22 8.66
C SER A 149 -9.23 10.76 8.08
N ILE A 150 -9.23 9.65 7.35
CA ILE A 150 -8.06 9.18 6.58
C ILE A 150 -7.83 10.12 5.40
N ILE A 151 -8.91 10.50 4.71
CA ILE A 151 -8.93 11.61 3.75
C ILE A 151 -9.40 12.86 4.48
N SER A 152 -8.59 13.92 4.46
CA SER A 152 -8.91 15.20 5.09
C SER A 152 -8.50 16.36 4.19
N ASP A 153 -9.43 17.28 3.95
CA ASP A 153 -9.20 18.47 3.13
C ASP A 153 -8.33 19.54 3.82
N ASN A 154 -7.99 19.33 5.09
CA ASN A 154 -7.28 20.34 5.90
C ASN A 154 -5.76 20.27 5.78
N ASN A 155 -5.21 19.36 4.98
CA ASN A 155 -3.78 19.07 4.96
C ASN A 155 -2.98 19.85 3.91
N GLY A 156 -3.57 20.82 3.20
CA GLY A 156 -2.88 21.56 2.15
C GLY A 156 -2.70 20.76 0.84
N TRP A 157 -3.32 19.60 0.75
CA TRP A 157 -3.45 18.75 -0.43
C TRP A 157 -4.90 18.31 -0.59
N THR A 158 -5.40 18.36 -1.81
CA THR A 158 -6.75 17.86 -2.14
C THR A 158 -6.66 16.44 -2.69
N PHE A 159 -7.35 15.52 -2.05
CA PHE A 159 -7.42 14.12 -2.51
C PHE A 159 -8.18 14.02 -3.84
N ASP A 160 -7.56 13.35 -4.80
CA ASP A 160 -8.22 12.93 -6.06
C ASP A 160 -8.14 11.40 -6.17
N ALA A 161 -9.29 10.76 -6.23
CA ALA A 161 -9.39 9.30 -6.32
C ALA A 161 -8.74 8.72 -7.59
N ASN A 162 -8.73 9.49 -8.68
CA ASN A 162 -8.26 9.04 -9.99
C ASN A 162 -6.83 9.47 -10.32
N ALA A 163 -6.23 10.36 -9.51
CA ALA A 163 -4.86 10.77 -9.69
C ALA A 163 -3.86 9.75 -9.15
N ASP A 164 -2.73 9.60 -9.82
CA ASP A 164 -1.59 8.86 -9.32
C ASP A 164 -1.06 9.51 -8.04
N LEU A 165 -0.74 8.69 -7.05
CA LEU A 165 -0.20 9.16 -5.78
C LEU A 165 1.32 9.31 -5.84
N THR A 166 1.82 10.39 -5.23
CA THR A 166 3.22 10.47 -4.83
C THR A 166 3.47 9.70 -3.54
N ARG A 167 4.74 9.37 -3.25
CA ARG A 167 5.11 8.68 -2.01
C ARG A 167 4.71 9.46 -0.77
N GLU A 168 4.89 10.79 -0.75
CA GLU A 168 4.47 11.59 0.41
C GLU A 168 2.94 11.62 0.60
N GLN A 169 2.16 11.62 -0.49
CA GLN A 169 0.69 11.55 -0.41
C GLN A 169 0.23 10.20 0.16
N MET A 170 0.84 9.10 -0.28
CA MET A 170 0.62 7.78 0.31
C MET A 170 0.96 7.78 1.80
N MET A 171 2.13 8.38 2.18
CA MET A 171 2.53 8.46 3.59
C MET A 171 1.52 9.22 4.44
N VAL A 172 0.91 10.29 3.92
CA VAL A 172 -0.15 11.03 4.63
C VAL A 172 -1.38 10.16 4.86
N LEU A 173 -1.84 9.43 3.83
CA LEU A 173 -3.00 8.53 3.95
C LEU A 173 -2.72 7.38 4.92
N LEU A 174 -1.54 6.76 4.83
CA LEU A 174 -1.11 5.70 5.74
C LEU A 174 -1.00 6.19 7.18
N TYR A 175 -0.39 7.36 7.40
CA TYR A 175 -0.29 7.97 8.72
C TYR A 175 -1.67 8.20 9.35
N ASN A 176 -2.60 8.78 8.61
CA ASN A 176 -3.97 9.01 9.07
C ASN A 176 -4.70 7.69 9.38
N TYR A 177 -4.53 6.67 8.53
CA TYR A 177 -5.07 5.33 8.77
C TYR A 177 -4.52 4.70 10.05
N LEU A 178 -3.21 4.77 10.26
CA LEU A 178 -2.59 4.23 11.47
C LEU A 178 -3.02 4.99 12.73
N GLN A 179 -3.23 6.32 12.64
CA GLN A 179 -3.84 7.09 13.72
C GLN A 179 -5.27 6.63 14.03
N TYR A 180 -6.08 6.42 12.99
CA TYR A 180 -7.42 5.87 13.13
C TYR A 180 -7.40 4.50 13.84
N LYS A 181 -6.43 3.65 13.52
CA LYS A 181 -6.21 2.34 14.18
C LYS A 181 -5.66 2.46 15.61
N GLY A 182 -5.40 3.67 16.11
CA GLY A 182 -4.90 3.91 17.46
C GLY A 182 -3.41 3.63 17.66
N ASN A 183 -2.62 3.60 16.58
CA ASN A 183 -1.18 3.42 16.69
C ASN A 183 -0.52 4.65 17.30
N ASP A 184 0.49 4.42 18.15
CA ASP A 184 1.34 5.49 18.66
C ASP A 184 2.37 5.92 17.61
N LEU A 185 2.18 7.09 17.02
CA LEU A 185 3.02 7.70 16.01
C LEU A 185 3.82 8.91 16.57
N SER A 186 4.10 8.94 17.86
CA SER A 186 4.79 10.05 18.54
C SER A 186 6.30 10.07 18.31
N ALA A 187 6.91 8.95 17.87
CA ALA A 187 8.33 8.91 17.51
C ALA A 187 8.53 9.61 16.17
N LEU A 188 9.25 10.72 16.17
CA LEU A 188 9.54 11.51 14.98
C LEU A 188 11.03 11.41 14.63
N ASP A 189 11.36 11.17 13.36
CA ASP A 189 12.70 11.30 12.84
C ASP A 189 12.96 12.76 12.42
N ASP A 190 14.21 13.22 12.51
CA ASP A 190 14.59 14.55 12.03
C ASP A 190 14.89 14.61 10.54
N LEU A 191 14.88 13.44 9.89
CA LEU A 191 15.15 13.22 8.46
C LEU A 191 16.55 13.72 8.00
N SER A 192 17.49 13.89 8.95
CA SER A 192 18.82 14.45 8.65
C SER A 192 19.66 13.54 7.75
N SER A 193 19.36 12.24 7.74
CA SER A 193 20.01 11.23 6.89
C SER A 193 19.57 11.29 5.43
N TYR A 194 18.48 11.98 5.11
CA TYR A 194 17.95 12.05 3.74
C TYR A 194 18.30 13.37 3.07
N THR A 195 18.89 13.25 1.88
CA THR A 195 19.39 14.39 1.10
C THR A 195 18.27 15.22 0.47
N ASP A 196 17.13 14.57 0.18
CA ASP A 196 15.95 15.15 -0.47
C ASP A 196 14.85 15.58 0.50
N ARG A 197 15.15 15.63 1.80
CA ARG A 197 14.16 16.03 2.84
C ARG A 197 13.53 17.41 2.61
N SER A 198 14.23 18.31 1.91
CA SER A 198 13.72 19.63 1.56
C SER A 198 12.65 19.62 0.45
N GLU A 199 12.47 18.51 -0.23
CA GLU A 199 11.43 18.32 -1.24
C GLU A 199 10.09 17.89 -0.63
N ILE A 200 10.08 17.49 0.66
CA ILE A 200 8.86 17.09 1.35
C ILE A 200 7.95 18.29 1.50
N SER A 201 6.74 18.18 1.02
CA SER A 201 5.72 19.23 1.14
C SER A 201 5.34 19.47 2.61
N ALA A 202 5.04 20.70 2.96
CA ALA A 202 4.69 21.08 4.34
C ALA A 202 3.51 20.27 4.90
N TYR A 203 2.55 19.88 4.07
CA TYR A 203 1.41 19.06 4.48
C TYR A 203 1.81 17.61 4.86
N ALA A 204 2.90 17.10 4.30
CA ALA A 204 3.34 15.72 4.49
C ALA A 204 4.41 15.58 5.59
N GLU A 205 5.07 16.67 5.99
CA GLU A 205 6.25 16.65 6.84
C GLU A 205 6.04 15.84 8.13
N ASN A 206 4.93 16.04 8.83
CA ASN A 206 4.65 15.33 10.08
C ASN A 206 4.43 13.83 9.85
N ALA A 207 3.71 13.46 8.80
CA ALA A 207 3.45 12.07 8.45
C ALA A 207 4.75 11.34 8.09
N VAL A 208 5.59 11.96 7.26
CA VAL A 208 6.89 11.39 6.86
C VAL A 208 7.77 11.18 8.08
N LYS A 209 7.95 12.22 8.94
CA LYS A 209 8.75 12.13 10.17
C LYS A 209 8.27 11.01 11.09
N ALA A 210 6.96 10.86 11.25
CA ALA A 210 6.39 9.84 12.12
C ALA A 210 6.58 8.42 11.57
N LEU A 211 6.33 8.20 10.27
CA LEU A 211 6.46 6.89 9.65
C LEU A 211 7.92 6.44 9.59
N VAL A 212 8.84 7.35 9.28
CA VAL A 212 10.29 7.07 9.31
C VAL A 212 10.74 6.83 10.76
N GLY A 213 10.36 7.67 11.71
CA GLY A 213 10.71 7.52 13.12
C GLY A 213 10.21 6.23 13.76
N LYS A 214 9.16 5.63 13.22
CA LYS A 214 8.66 4.31 13.60
C LYS A 214 9.29 3.15 12.81
N GLY A 215 10.10 3.44 11.80
CA GLY A 215 10.65 2.41 10.90
C GLY A 215 9.59 1.70 10.06
N ILE A 216 8.45 2.38 9.78
CA ILE A 216 7.39 1.85 8.91
C ILE A 216 7.76 2.12 7.46
N ILE A 217 8.33 3.28 7.19
CA ILE A 217 8.84 3.69 5.88
C ILE A 217 10.35 3.91 5.99
N GLU A 218 11.05 3.39 5.01
CA GLU A 218 12.47 3.63 4.80
C GLU A 218 12.69 4.20 3.40
N GLY A 219 13.79 4.94 3.23
CA GLY A 219 14.24 5.40 1.92
C GLY A 219 15.11 4.34 1.21
N ASP A 220 15.64 4.70 0.07
CA ASP A 220 16.60 3.89 -0.68
C ASP A 220 18.07 4.15 -0.28
N GLY A 221 18.28 4.39 1.01
CA GLY A 221 19.56 4.74 1.63
C GLY A 221 19.64 6.23 1.95
N GLU A 222 19.86 7.10 0.98
CA GLU A 222 20.05 8.54 1.19
C GLU A 222 18.85 9.40 0.74
N THR A 223 17.81 8.81 0.14
CA THR A 223 16.64 9.54 -0.37
C THR A 223 15.32 8.88 0.01
N LEU A 224 14.29 9.71 0.24
CA LEU A 224 12.90 9.29 0.48
C LEU A 224 12.06 9.31 -0.80
N ARG A 225 12.48 10.06 -1.81
CA ARG A 225 11.77 10.29 -3.06
C ARG A 225 10.32 10.75 -2.86
N PRO A 226 10.06 11.82 -2.08
CA PRO A 226 8.71 12.17 -1.65
C PRO A 226 7.76 12.47 -2.81
N LEU A 227 8.28 13.10 -3.88
CA LEU A 227 7.50 13.52 -5.03
C LEU A 227 7.41 12.47 -6.15
N SER A 228 8.13 11.36 -6.04
CA SER A 228 8.05 10.27 -7.03
C SER A 228 6.70 9.57 -6.96
N SER A 229 6.19 9.11 -8.10
CA SER A 229 5.03 8.23 -8.14
C SER A 229 5.31 6.93 -7.41
N LEU A 230 4.30 6.39 -6.75
CA LEU A 230 4.36 5.12 -6.04
C LEU A 230 3.91 4.00 -6.97
N THR A 231 4.69 2.94 -7.09
CA THR A 231 4.29 1.77 -7.88
C THR A 231 3.39 0.82 -7.10
N ARG A 232 2.67 -0.05 -7.82
CA ARG A 232 1.82 -1.08 -7.21
C ARG A 232 2.64 -2.10 -6.43
N ALA A 233 3.83 -2.46 -6.93
CA ALA A 233 4.76 -3.34 -6.21
C ALA A 233 5.23 -2.70 -4.89
N GLU A 234 5.66 -1.45 -4.90
CA GLU A 234 6.05 -0.71 -3.70
C GLU A 234 4.90 -0.59 -2.69
N THR A 235 3.68 -0.33 -3.17
CA THR A 235 2.50 -0.22 -2.31
C THR A 235 2.16 -1.54 -1.62
N ALA A 236 2.34 -2.67 -2.30
CA ALA A 236 2.04 -3.98 -1.73
C ALA A 236 2.98 -4.35 -0.57
N VAL A 237 4.16 -3.73 -0.48
CA VAL A 237 5.18 -3.99 0.56
C VAL A 237 4.96 -3.16 1.83
N ILE A 238 4.28 -2.04 1.70
CA ILE A 238 3.97 -1.15 2.82
C ILE A 238 2.77 -1.65 3.61
#